data_42177e195431b32b1cfcd8435fef721b
#
_entry.id   42177e195431b32b1cfcd8435fef721b
#
_cell.length_a   1.000
_cell.length_b   1.000
_cell.length_c   1.000
_cell.angle_alpha   90.00
_cell.angle_beta   90.00
_cell.angle_gamma   90.00
#
_symmetry.space_group_name_H-M   'P 1'
#
loop_
_entity.id
_entity.type
_entity.pdbx_description
1 polymer ?
#
loop_
_entity_poly.entity_id
_entity_poly.type
_entity_poly.pdbx_seq_one_letter_code
_entity_poly.pdbx_strand_id
1 'polypeptide(L)'
;MAFQRFVTTSCLLAALVGSAAPVRADYVVLRGGVRLNVTGYEILGDRFRLHLKGGTAEVLADDVVGIEPEEIFEPIEEPLSDKTPFERIIRAAADRYRVDADLIHCVIAIESNFDPKAVSPKNARGLMQLMPQTAAQFGVKDAFNPEQNVDAGTRYLRQLIDRYNNLTLALAAYNAGPERVDQHGRRVPPYLETMKYVQRITKSYAKIKAETAPLLPDDSPLPKPAPSGF
;
A
#
# COMPACT_ATOMS: atom_id res chain seq x y z
N MET A 1 75.50 -29.14 -6.24
CA MET A 1 75.22 -28.06 -5.26
C MET A 1 74.18 -27.12 -5.89
N ALA A 2 72.92 -27.32 -5.54
CA ALA A 2 71.83 -26.54 -6.11
C ALA A 2 71.38 -25.53 -5.06
N PHE A 3 71.48 -24.25 -5.39
CA PHE A 3 71.00 -23.14 -4.57
C PHE A 3 69.55 -22.91 -4.88
N GLN A 4 68.70 -23.24 -3.91
CA GLN A 4 67.21 -23.05 -3.98
C GLN A 4 66.91 -21.64 -3.50
N ARG A 5 66.46 -20.77 -4.43
CA ARG A 5 65.95 -19.43 -4.11
C ARG A 5 64.56 -19.50 -3.64
N PHE A 6 64.33 -19.19 -2.36
CA PHE A 6 62.99 -18.94 -1.81
C PHE A 6 62.50 -17.58 -2.33
N VAL A 7 61.44 -17.61 -3.12
CA VAL A 7 60.67 -16.44 -3.49
C VAL A 7 59.53 -16.32 -2.46
N THR A 8 59.64 -15.39 -1.55
CA THR A 8 58.59 -15.01 -0.63
C THR A 8 57.56 -14.15 -1.39
N THR A 9 56.46 -14.76 -1.79
CA THR A 9 55.31 -14.04 -2.35
C THR A 9 54.55 -13.40 -1.19
N SER A 10 54.80 -12.12 -1.00
CA SER A 10 54.00 -11.30 -0.06
C SER A 10 52.61 -11.09 -0.63
N CYS A 11 51.64 -11.84 -0.12
CA CYS A 11 50.24 -11.63 -0.43
C CYS A 11 49.77 -10.37 0.29
N LEU A 12 49.73 -9.27 -0.45
CA LEU A 12 49.10 -8.02 0.02
C LEU A 12 47.60 -8.24 0.01
N LEU A 13 47.05 -8.57 1.17
CA LEU A 13 45.59 -8.65 1.37
C LEU A 13 45.06 -7.21 1.39
N ALA A 14 44.71 -6.70 0.21
CA ALA A 14 43.96 -5.45 0.11
C ALA A 14 42.58 -5.69 0.71
N ALA A 15 42.38 -5.22 1.93
CA ALA A 15 41.07 -5.11 2.53
C ALA A 15 40.26 -4.12 1.66
N LEU A 16 39.40 -4.65 0.80
CA LEU A 16 38.32 -3.89 0.19
C LEU A 16 37.38 -3.48 1.33
N VAL A 17 37.62 -2.32 1.91
CA VAL A 17 36.62 -1.59 2.63
C VAL A 17 35.62 -1.13 1.57
N GLY A 18 34.72 -2.02 1.20
CA GLY A 18 33.54 -1.64 0.44
C GLY A 18 32.76 -0.67 1.31
N SER A 19 32.77 0.61 0.95
CA SER A 19 31.76 1.53 1.48
C SER A 19 30.41 0.98 1.05
N ALA A 20 29.76 0.25 1.95
CA ALA A 20 28.36 -0.09 1.78
C ALA A 20 27.62 1.25 1.68
N ALA A 21 27.13 1.57 0.49
CA ALA A 21 26.20 2.67 0.33
C ALA A 21 25.08 2.43 1.35
N PRO A 22 24.62 3.46 2.07
CA PRO A 22 23.56 3.28 3.05
C PRO A 22 22.36 2.66 2.32
N VAL A 23 22.03 1.44 2.70
CA VAL A 23 20.81 0.79 2.22
C VAL A 23 19.66 1.64 2.76
N ARG A 24 18.98 2.31 1.86
CA ARG A 24 17.81 3.13 2.18
C ARG A 24 16.69 2.18 2.52
N ALA A 25 16.53 1.89 3.81
CA ALA A 25 15.39 1.14 4.30
C ALA A 25 14.50 2.13 5.02
N ASP A 26 13.30 2.28 4.50
CA ASP A 26 12.41 3.33 4.97
C ASP A 26 11.50 2.84 6.10
N TYR A 27 11.30 1.51 6.23
CA TYR A 27 10.54 0.91 7.33
C TYR A 27 11.15 -0.40 7.81
N VAL A 28 11.33 -0.51 9.13
CA VAL A 28 11.62 -1.78 9.82
C VAL A 28 10.34 -2.27 10.48
N VAL A 29 9.92 -3.48 10.15
CA VAL A 29 8.72 -4.11 10.71
C VAL A 29 9.14 -5.03 11.85
N LEU A 30 8.60 -4.77 13.03
CA LEU A 30 8.87 -5.56 14.23
C LEU A 30 7.80 -6.64 14.45
N ARG A 31 8.16 -7.68 15.19
CA ARG A 31 7.25 -8.69 15.70
C ARG A 31 6.15 -8.00 16.51
N GLY A 32 4.89 -8.22 16.14
CA GLY A 32 3.75 -7.48 16.68
C GLY A 32 3.21 -6.40 15.74
N GLY A 33 3.83 -6.22 14.54
CA GLY A 33 3.30 -5.35 13.49
C GLY A 33 3.66 -3.87 13.63
N VAL A 34 4.52 -3.52 14.58
CA VAL A 34 5.04 -2.16 14.70
C VAL A 34 5.96 -1.85 13.53
N ARG A 35 5.70 -0.74 12.82
CA ARG A 35 6.55 -0.25 11.73
C ARG A 35 7.28 1.00 12.18
N LEU A 36 8.61 0.95 12.09
CA LEU A 36 9.48 2.08 12.40
C LEU A 36 9.98 2.69 11.09
N ASN A 37 9.68 3.97 10.87
CA ASN A 37 10.29 4.71 9.76
C ASN A 37 11.75 4.98 10.11
N VAL A 38 12.66 4.48 9.28
CA VAL A 38 14.09 4.60 9.49
C VAL A 38 14.76 5.30 8.31
N THR A 39 15.78 6.08 8.59
CA THR A 39 16.63 6.70 7.57
C THR A 39 17.78 5.79 7.14
N GLY A 40 17.97 4.68 7.87
CA GLY A 40 18.97 3.65 7.62
C GLY A 40 19.04 2.67 8.78
N TYR A 41 19.84 1.61 8.62
CA TYR A 41 20.08 0.63 9.67
C TYR A 41 21.47 0.01 9.57
N GLU A 42 21.97 -0.51 10.69
CA GLU A 42 23.20 -1.29 10.79
C GLU A 42 22.89 -2.63 11.48
N ILE A 43 23.56 -3.69 11.03
CA ILE A 43 23.45 -5.01 11.66
C ILE A 43 24.63 -5.19 12.59
N LEU A 44 24.36 -5.33 13.89
CA LEU A 44 25.34 -5.47 14.95
C LEU A 44 25.18 -6.83 15.66
N GLY A 45 25.65 -7.89 15.01
CA GLY A 45 25.49 -9.25 15.52
C GLY A 45 24.02 -9.68 15.63
N ASP A 46 23.52 -9.78 16.84
CA ASP A 46 22.13 -10.17 17.15
C ASP A 46 21.16 -8.97 17.24
N ARG A 47 21.62 -7.77 16.88
CA ARG A 47 20.85 -6.53 16.96
C ARG A 47 20.87 -5.74 15.67
N PHE A 48 19.80 -4.97 15.44
CA PHE A 48 19.72 -3.90 14.46
C PHE A 48 19.82 -2.56 15.19
N ARG A 49 20.72 -1.69 14.74
CA ARG A 49 20.71 -0.27 15.09
C ARG A 49 19.97 0.49 14.01
N LEU A 50 18.84 1.05 14.36
CA LEU A 50 17.94 1.78 13.49
C LEU A 50 18.21 3.27 13.62
N HIS A 51 18.41 3.94 12.46
CA HIS A 51 18.52 5.40 12.41
C HIS A 51 17.14 5.98 12.15
N LEU A 52 16.66 6.78 13.08
CA LEU A 52 15.36 7.44 13.03
C LEU A 52 15.55 8.94 12.83
N LYS A 53 14.51 9.69 12.39
CA LYS A 53 14.59 11.16 12.26
C LYS A 53 14.94 11.88 13.57
N GLY A 54 14.71 11.25 14.72
CA GLY A 54 14.94 11.83 16.05
C GLY A 54 16.05 11.16 16.87
N GLY A 55 16.83 10.24 16.29
CA GLY A 55 17.89 9.52 17.00
C GLY A 55 18.08 8.10 16.49
N THR A 56 18.66 7.25 17.35
CA THR A 56 18.87 5.83 17.04
C THR A 56 18.15 4.95 18.04
N ALA A 57 17.70 3.77 17.59
CA ALA A 57 17.13 2.73 18.45
C ALA A 57 17.81 1.39 18.14
N GLU A 58 17.95 0.53 19.14
CA GLU A 58 18.41 -0.84 18.95
C GLU A 58 17.27 -1.82 19.21
N VAL A 59 17.13 -2.78 18.31
CA VAL A 59 16.15 -3.86 18.39
C VAL A 59 16.85 -5.19 18.20
N LEU A 60 16.31 -6.28 18.77
CA LEU A 60 16.84 -7.60 18.54
C LEU A 60 16.55 -8.04 17.10
N ALA A 61 17.48 -8.75 16.48
CA ALA A 61 17.29 -9.27 15.13
C ALA A 61 16.06 -10.19 15.05
N ASP A 62 15.79 -10.96 16.09
CA ASP A 62 14.63 -11.84 16.18
C ASP A 62 13.28 -11.08 16.21
N ASP A 63 13.29 -9.82 16.61
CA ASP A 63 12.09 -8.98 16.60
C ASP A 63 11.85 -8.29 15.26
N VAL A 64 12.83 -8.29 14.36
CA VAL A 64 12.69 -7.75 13.02
C VAL A 64 12.11 -8.81 12.10
N VAL A 65 10.88 -8.63 11.64
CA VAL A 65 10.22 -9.57 10.74
C VAL A 65 10.32 -9.16 9.27
N GLY A 66 10.74 -7.92 9.00
CA GLY A 66 10.96 -7.43 7.65
C GLY A 66 11.59 -6.06 7.61
N ILE A 67 12.29 -5.79 6.52
CA ILE A 67 12.83 -4.48 6.18
C ILE A 67 12.23 -4.12 4.82
N GLU A 68 11.53 -3.00 4.78
CA GLU A 68 10.81 -2.54 3.59
C GLU A 68 11.45 -1.26 3.09
N PRO A 69 11.84 -1.19 1.81
CA PRO A 69 12.14 0.11 1.22
C PRO A 69 10.88 0.99 1.27
N GLU A 70 11.03 2.29 1.49
CA GLU A 70 9.96 3.22 1.13
C GLU A 70 9.75 3.07 -0.37
N GLU A 71 8.76 2.28 -0.74
CA GLU A 71 8.26 2.38 -2.09
C GLU A 71 7.79 3.83 -2.23
N ILE A 72 8.52 4.63 -3.00
CA ILE A 72 8.00 5.89 -3.51
C ILE A 72 6.83 5.46 -4.39
N PHE A 73 5.69 5.33 -3.73
CA PHE A 73 4.45 5.08 -4.42
C PHE A 73 4.15 6.39 -5.14
N GLU A 74 4.41 6.42 -6.44
CA GLU A 74 3.84 7.48 -7.25
C GLU A 74 2.33 7.36 -7.06
N PRO A 75 1.69 8.38 -6.50
CA PRO A 75 0.24 8.37 -6.40
C PRO A 75 -0.29 8.17 -7.82
N ILE A 76 -1.43 7.51 -7.97
CA ILE A 76 -2.13 7.49 -9.25
C ILE A 76 -2.28 8.94 -9.67
N GLU A 77 -1.46 9.41 -10.63
CA GLU A 77 -1.29 10.85 -10.92
C GLU A 77 -2.50 11.46 -11.63
N GLU A 78 -3.51 10.64 -11.96
CA GLU A 78 -4.64 11.16 -12.70
C GLU A 78 -5.90 11.22 -11.84
N PRO A 79 -6.52 12.41 -11.71
CA PRO A 79 -7.90 12.49 -11.24
C PRO A 79 -8.76 11.61 -12.15
N LEU A 80 -9.81 11.02 -11.60
CA LEU A 80 -10.81 10.23 -12.34
C LEU A 80 -11.33 11.01 -13.54
N SER A 81 -10.55 11.03 -14.61
CA SER A 81 -11.03 11.49 -15.90
C SER A 81 -11.65 10.28 -16.61
N ASP A 82 -12.57 10.52 -17.54
CA ASP A 82 -13.25 9.51 -18.38
C ASP A 82 -12.29 8.59 -19.18
N LYS A 83 -11.06 8.39 -18.69
CA LYS A 83 -9.94 7.79 -19.41
C LYS A 83 -9.82 6.28 -19.28
N THR A 84 -10.50 5.64 -18.32
CA THR A 84 -10.49 4.17 -18.28
C THR A 84 -11.71 3.59 -19.00
N PRO A 85 -11.55 2.51 -19.78
CA PRO A 85 -12.68 1.86 -20.44
C PRO A 85 -13.71 1.29 -19.44
N PHE A 86 -13.39 1.31 -18.15
CA PHE A 86 -14.22 0.74 -17.08
C PHE A 86 -15.00 1.79 -16.29
N GLU A 87 -14.83 3.08 -16.56
CA GLU A 87 -15.44 4.17 -15.78
C GLU A 87 -16.96 4.02 -15.67
N ARG A 88 -17.63 3.70 -16.78
CA ARG A 88 -19.09 3.50 -16.81
C ARG A 88 -19.55 2.39 -15.85
N ILE A 89 -18.83 1.25 -15.81
CA ILE A 89 -19.19 0.13 -14.92
C ILE A 89 -18.82 0.42 -13.47
N ILE A 90 -17.76 1.16 -13.21
CA ILE A 90 -17.36 1.61 -11.88
C ILE A 90 -18.45 2.52 -11.31
N ARG A 91 -18.88 3.55 -12.05
CA ARG A 91 -19.95 4.46 -11.62
C ARG A 91 -21.26 3.74 -11.39
N ALA A 92 -21.67 2.83 -12.30
CA ALA A 92 -22.88 2.04 -12.13
C ALA A 92 -22.86 1.16 -10.87
N ALA A 93 -21.70 0.56 -10.53
CA ALA A 93 -21.54 -0.20 -9.31
C ALA A 93 -21.52 0.69 -8.07
N ALA A 94 -20.84 1.84 -8.14
CA ALA A 94 -20.78 2.86 -7.09
C ALA A 94 -22.20 3.30 -6.67
N ASP A 95 -23.02 3.68 -7.63
CA ASP A 95 -24.41 4.11 -7.42
C ASP A 95 -25.26 2.99 -6.84
N ARG A 96 -25.15 1.79 -7.41
CA ARG A 96 -25.95 0.61 -6.99
C ARG A 96 -25.67 0.22 -5.55
N TYR A 97 -24.41 0.20 -5.14
CA TYR A 97 -23.99 -0.28 -3.81
C TYR A 97 -23.65 0.84 -2.83
N ARG A 98 -23.79 2.10 -3.23
CA ARG A 98 -23.45 3.27 -2.42
C ARG A 98 -22.02 3.18 -1.87
N VAL A 99 -21.10 2.85 -2.76
CA VAL A 99 -19.64 2.88 -2.51
C VAL A 99 -19.08 4.01 -3.37
N ASP A 100 -18.18 4.79 -2.80
CA ASP A 100 -17.54 5.89 -3.54
C ASP A 100 -16.79 5.35 -4.78
N ALA A 101 -17.03 5.95 -5.94
CA ALA A 101 -16.41 5.53 -7.20
C ALA A 101 -14.87 5.65 -7.14
N ASP A 102 -14.34 6.68 -6.48
CA ASP A 102 -12.91 6.88 -6.28
C ASP A 102 -12.29 5.74 -5.46
N LEU A 103 -13.02 5.24 -4.47
CA LEU A 103 -12.58 4.08 -3.68
C LEU A 103 -12.53 2.82 -4.52
N ILE A 104 -13.55 2.55 -5.33
CA ILE A 104 -13.58 1.39 -6.23
C ILE A 104 -12.42 1.47 -7.22
N HIS A 105 -12.18 2.65 -7.77
CA HIS A 105 -11.07 2.90 -8.68
C HIS A 105 -9.72 2.59 -8.02
N CYS A 106 -9.48 3.08 -6.79
CA CYS A 106 -8.27 2.78 -6.03
C CYS A 106 -8.10 1.28 -5.77
N VAL A 107 -9.18 0.57 -5.45
CA VAL A 107 -9.14 -0.89 -5.27
C VAL A 107 -8.73 -1.58 -6.56
N ILE A 108 -9.37 -1.28 -7.70
CA ILE A 108 -9.05 -1.88 -9.00
C ILE A 108 -7.60 -1.59 -9.40
N ALA A 109 -7.13 -0.36 -9.19
CA ALA A 109 -5.76 0.02 -9.49
C ALA A 109 -4.73 -0.82 -8.70
N ILE A 110 -5.00 -1.09 -7.44
CA ILE A 110 -4.10 -1.88 -6.58
C ILE A 110 -4.23 -3.39 -6.84
N GLU A 111 -5.42 -3.89 -7.16
CA GLU A 111 -5.68 -5.32 -7.37
C GLU A 111 -5.14 -5.80 -8.71
N SER A 112 -5.35 -5.06 -9.78
CA SER A 112 -5.07 -5.53 -11.14
C SER A 112 -4.38 -4.52 -12.04
N ASN A 113 -4.19 -3.27 -11.57
CA ASN A 113 -3.80 -2.16 -12.44
C ASN A 113 -4.69 -2.08 -13.70
N PHE A 114 -6.00 -2.24 -13.51
CA PHE A 114 -7.02 -2.25 -14.57
C PHE A 114 -6.87 -3.37 -15.62
N ASP A 115 -6.15 -4.45 -15.33
CA ASP A 115 -6.11 -5.62 -16.21
C ASP A 115 -7.29 -6.57 -15.93
N PRO A 116 -8.28 -6.68 -16.84
CA PRO A 116 -9.43 -7.56 -16.65
C PRO A 116 -9.06 -9.05 -16.76
N LYS A 117 -7.87 -9.36 -17.25
CA LYS A 117 -7.34 -10.73 -17.38
C LYS A 117 -6.39 -11.11 -16.25
N ALA A 118 -6.15 -10.23 -15.29
CA ALA A 118 -5.22 -10.48 -14.19
C ALA A 118 -5.57 -11.75 -13.42
N VAL A 119 -4.54 -12.54 -13.10
CA VAL A 119 -4.64 -13.74 -12.25
C VAL A 119 -3.51 -13.72 -11.24
N SER A 120 -3.85 -13.74 -9.95
CA SER A 120 -2.84 -13.81 -8.89
C SER A 120 -2.31 -15.24 -8.69
N PRO A 121 -1.16 -15.42 -8.01
CA PRO A 121 -0.66 -16.74 -7.62
C PRO A 121 -1.65 -17.55 -6.76
N LYS A 122 -2.55 -16.85 -6.06
CA LYS A 122 -3.62 -17.45 -5.24
C LYS A 122 -4.91 -17.70 -6.04
N ASN A 123 -4.88 -17.51 -7.37
CA ASN A 123 -6.02 -17.68 -8.28
C ASN A 123 -7.16 -16.65 -8.09
N ALA A 124 -6.87 -15.48 -7.54
CA ALA A 124 -7.77 -14.34 -7.62
C ALA A 124 -7.81 -13.81 -9.06
N ARG A 125 -8.96 -13.32 -9.54
CA ARG A 125 -9.20 -13.06 -10.97
C ARG A 125 -9.87 -11.72 -11.25
N GLY A 126 -9.45 -11.10 -12.37
CA GLY A 126 -10.08 -9.92 -12.96
C GLY A 126 -9.79 -8.62 -12.23
N LEU A 127 -10.54 -7.57 -12.55
CA LEU A 127 -10.29 -6.19 -12.13
C LEU A 127 -10.19 -6.02 -10.62
N MET A 128 -11.09 -6.64 -9.85
CA MET A 128 -11.13 -6.55 -8.39
C MET A 128 -10.61 -7.82 -7.70
N GLN A 129 -9.87 -8.67 -8.42
CA GLN A 129 -9.18 -9.87 -7.93
C GLN A 129 -10.07 -10.76 -7.04
N LEU A 130 -11.21 -11.17 -7.59
CA LEU A 130 -12.13 -12.05 -6.86
C LEU A 130 -11.57 -13.46 -6.74
N MET A 131 -11.51 -13.97 -5.51
CA MET A 131 -11.26 -15.40 -5.29
C MET A 131 -12.40 -16.23 -5.88
N PRO A 132 -12.15 -17.44 -6.41
CA PRO A 132 -13.19 -18.29 -7.01
C PRO A 132 -14.37 -18.54 -6.08
N GLN A 133 -14.13 -18.72 -4.79
CA GLN A 133 -15.19 -18.90 -3.80
C GLN A 133 -16.04 -17.64 -3.66
N THR A 134 -15.42 -16.46 -3.59
CA THR A 134 -16.11 -15.17 -3.54
C THR A 134 -16.92 -14.95 -4.82
N ALA A 135 -16.33 -15.20 -5.98
CA ALA A 135 -17.02 -15.08 -7.26
C ALA A 135 -18.29 -15.98 -7.30
N ALA A 136 -18.18 -17.23 -6.85
CA ALA A 136 -19.31 -18.14 -6.78
C ALA A 136 -20.40 -17.66 -5.80
N GLN A 137 -20.03 -17.16 -4.62
CA GLN A 137 -20.93 -16.62 -3.61
C GLN A 137 -21.76 -15.45 -4.16
N PHE A 138 -21.17 -14.62 -5.02
CA PHE A 138 -21.84 -13.46 -5.61
C PHE A 138 -22.47 -13.77 -6.99
N GLY A 139 -22.44 -15.02 -7.43
CA GLY A 139 -23.10 -15.45 -8.68
C GLY A 139 -22.36 -15.06 -9.95
N VAL A 140 -21.04 -14.78 -9.87
CA VAL A 140 -20.20 -14.45 -11.00
C VAL A 140 -19.97 -15.70 -11.85
N LYS A 141 -20.40 -15.65 -13.13
CA LYS A 141 -20.22 -16.74 -14.10
C LYS A 141 -18.86 -16.69 -14.78
N ASP A 142 -18.39 -15.48 -15.06
CA ASP A 142 -17.09 -15.22 -15.65
C ASP A 142 -16.38 -14.10 -14.88
N ALA A 143 -15.38 -14.45 -14.08
CA ALA A 143 -14.61 -13.50 -13.29
C ALA A 143 -13.70 -12.59 -14.13
N PHE A 144 -13.51 -12.88 -15.42
CA PHE A 144 -12.80 -12.01 -16.36
C PHE A 144 -13.72 -11.04 -17.10
N ASN A 145 -15.04 -11.21 -16.96
CA ASN A 145 -15.99 -10.22 -17.46
C ASN A 145 -15.95 -8.98 -16.54
N PRO A 146 -15.58 -7.80 -17.06
CA PRO A 146 -15.40 -6.60 -16.25
C PRO A 146 -16.66 -6.20 -15.47
N GLU A 147 -17.84 -6.28 -16.11
CA GLU A 147 -19.11 -5.87 -15.47
C GLU A 147 -19.46 -6.79 -14.30
N GLN A 148 -19.34 -8.12 -14.48
CA GLN A 148 -19.61 -9.07 -13.40
C GLN A 148 -18.60 -8.96 -12.27
N ASN A 149 -17.34 -8.74 -12.60
CA ASN A 149 -16.25 -8.65 -11.63
C ASN A 149 -16.38 -7.39 -10.76
N VAL A 150 -16.58 -6.22 -11.38
CA VAL A 150 -16.73 -4.95 -10.66
C VAL A 150 -18.02 -4.92 -9.85
N ASP A 151 -19.12 -5.44 -10.39
CA ASP A 151 -20.39 -5.52 -9.65
C ASP A 151 -20.25 -6.36 -8.39
N ALA A 152 -19.72 -7.59 -8.50
CA ALA A 152 -19.55 -8.49 -7.37
C ALA A 152 -18.50 -7.99 -6.36
N GLY A 153 -17.38 -7.47 -6.84
CA GLY A 153 -16.32 -6.92 -6.00
C GLY A 153 -16.77 -5.71 -5.19
N THR A 154 -17.52 -4.81 -5.83
CA THR A 154 -18.09 -3.64 -5.14
C THR A 154 -19.14 -4.05 -4.12
N ARG A 155 -20.01 -5.01 -4.45
CA ARG A 155 -20.97 -5.56 -3.50
C ARG A 155 -20.30 -6.21 -2.30
N TYR A 156 -19.23 -6.96 -2.53
CA TYR A 156 -18.44 -7.54 -1.43
C TYR A 156 -17.79 -6.48 -0.57
N LEU A 157 -17.17 -5.47 -1.19
CA LEU A 157 -16.58 -4.34 -0.47
C LEU A 157 -17.61 -3.60 0.38
N ARG A 158 -18.82 -3.38 -0.15
CA ARG A 158 -19.94 -2.77 0.60
C ARG A 158 -20.29 -3.60 1.85
N GLN A 159 -20.44 -4.91 1.71
CA GLN A 159 -20.74 -5.79 2.84
C GLN A 159 -19.65 -5.71 3.94
N LEU A 160 -18.38 -5.59 3.55
CA LEU A 160 -17.29 -5.44 4.50
C LEU A 160 -17.31 -4.07 5.18
N ILE A 161 -17.61 -3.00 4.44
CA ILE A 161 -17.78 -1.66 5.01
C ILE A 161 -18.91 -1.67 6.04
N ASP A 162 -20.04 -2.29 5.73
CA ASP A 162 -21.18 -2.41 6.65
C ASP A 162 -20.83 -3.24 7.90
N ARG A 163 -20.12 -4.36 7.71
CA ARG A 163 -19.71 -5.25 8.81
C ARG A 163 -18.78 -4.57 9.81
N TYR A 164 -17.84 -3.80 9.33
CA TYR A 164 -16.79 -3.23 10.19
C TYR A 164 -17.08 -1.78 10.58
N ASN A 165 -17.91 -1.07 9.84
CA ASN A 165 -18.12 0.38 9.98
C ASN A 165 -16.79 1.16 10.09
N ASN A 166 -15.77 0.68 9.39
CA ASN A 166 -14.41 1.22 9.36
C ASN A 166 -13.75 0.83 8.06
N LEU A 167 -13.36 1.83 7.25
CA LEU A 167 -12.78 1.59 5.93
C LEU A 167 -11.47 0.79 6.00
N THR A 168 -10.59 1.11 6.93
CA THR A 168 -9.31 0.41 7.11
C THR A 168 -9.51 -1.08 7.38
N LEU A 169 -10.48 -1.44 8.25
CA LEU A 169 -10.80 -2.83 8.56
C LEU A 169 -11.52 -3.52 7.40
N ALA A 170 -12.38 -2.80 6.68
CA ALA A 170 -13.04 -3.35 5.49
C ALA A 170 -12.04 -3.70 4.39
N LEU A 171 -11.06 -2.83 4.13
CA LEU A 171 -9.98 -3.08 3.18
C LEU A 171 -9.07 -4.22 3.64
N ALA A 172 -8.74 -4.29 4.92
CA ALA A 172 -7.98 -5.40 5.48
C ALA A 172 -8.72 -6.73 5.31
N ALA A 173 -10.04 -6.74 5.53
CA ALA A 173 -10.88 -7.90 5.34
C ALA A 173 -11.06 -8.28 3.87
N TYR A 174 -11.10 -7.31 2.97
CA TYR A 174 -11.14 -7.56 1.54
C TYR A 174 -9.90 -8.34 1.07
N ASN A 175 -8.71 -7.92 1.51
CA ASN A 175 -7.44 -8.54 1.12
C ASN A 175 -7.13 -9.83 1.89
N ALA A 176 -7.28 -9.84 3.21
CA ALA A 176 -6.89 -10.97 4.06
C ALA A 176 -8.01 -11.97 4.37
N GLY A 177 -9.26 -11.59 4.13
CA GLY A 177 -10.44 -12.30 4.57
C GLY A 177 -10.97 -11.80 5.92
N PRO A 178 -12.31 -11.72 6.10
CA PRO A 178 -12.94 -11.22 7.32
C PRO A 178 -12.61 -12.07 8.56
N GLU A 179 -12.46 -13.38 8.42
CA GLU A 179 -12.11 -14.28 9.52
C GLU A 179 -10.75 -13.90 10.14
N ARG A 180 -9.79 -13.48 9.31
CA ARG A 180 -8.46 -13.07 9.78
C ARG A 180 -8.53 -11.78 10.58
N VAL A 181 -9.33 -10.81 10.14
CA VAL A 181 -9.56 -9.56 10.87
C VAL A 181 -10.24 -9.82 12.22
N ASP A 182 -11.23 -10.72 12.25
CA ASP A 182 -11.93 -11.06 13.48
C ASP A 182 -11.04 -11.84 14.46
N GLN A 183 -10.24 -12.80 13.98
CA GLN A 183 -9.24 -13.54 14.78
C GLN A 183 -8.20 -12.61 15.41
N HIS A 184 -7.92 -11.47 14.78
CA HIS A 184 -7.01 -10.44 15.32
C HIS A 184 -7.75 -9.36 16.13
N GLY A 185 -8.94 -9.68 16.68
CA GLY A 185 -9.68 -8.78 17.55
C GLY A 185 -10.17 -7.52 16.84
N ARG A 186 -10.61 -7.65 15.58
CA ARG A 186 -11.04 -6.54 14.71
C ARG A 186 -9.95 -5.47 14.56
N ARG A 187 -8.76 -5.91 14.26
CA ARG A 187 -7.59 -5.09 13.91
C ARG A 187 -7.05 -5.54 12.57
N VAL A 188 -6.29 -4.65 11.92
CA VAL A 188 -5.56 -5.04 10.71
C VAL A 188 -4.59 -6.16 11.07
N PRO A 189 -4.70 -7.35 10.44
CA PRO A 189 -3.76 -8.43 10.71
C PRO A 189 -2.32 -8.00 10.40
N PRO A 190 -1.32 -8.44 11.16
CA PRO A 190 0.07 -8.06 10.96
C PRO A 190 0.71 -8.78 9.76
N TYR A 191 -0.04 -8.94 8.69
CA TYR A 191 0.45 -9.44 7.41
C TYR A 191 0.94 -8.28 6.58
N LEU A 192 2.18 -8.33 6.17
CA LEU A 192 2.82 -7.30 5.38
C LEU A 192 2.02 -6.93 4.13
N GLU A 193 1.57 -7.93 3.37
CA GLU A 193 0.72 -7.77 2.19
C GLU A 193 -0.53 -6.93 2.51
N THR A 194 -1.24 -7.31 3.59
CA THR A 194 -2.49 -6.64 3.99
C THR A 194 -2.25 -5.22 4.48
N MET A 195 -1.20 -5.01 5.26
CA MET A 195 -0.84 -3.68 5.77
C MET A 195 -0.49 -2.72 4.63
N LYS A 196 0.33 -3.18 3.67
CA LYS A 196 0.66 -2.42 2.45
C LYS A 196 -0.58 -2.13 1.62
N TYR A 197 -1.43 -3.12 1.42
CA TYR A 197 -2.67 -2.99 0.67
C TYR A 197 -3.56 -1.87 1.24
N VAL A 198 -3.83 -1.92 2.53
CA VAL A 198 -4.63 -0.91 3.22
C VAL A 198 -4.00 0.47 3.10
N GLN A 199 -2.70 0.58 3.36
CA GLN A 199 -1.97 1.86 3.29
C GLN A 199 -2.00 2.46 1.88
N ARG A 200 -1.77 1.66 0.84
CA ARG A 200 -1.78 2.11 -0.54
C ARG A 200 -3.14 2.69 -0.93
N ILE A 201 -4.22 1.95 -0.67
CA ILE A 201 -5.57 2.39 -1.02
C ILE A 201 -5.96 3.65 -0.24
N THR A 202 -5.77 3.66 1.09
CA THR A 202 -6.16 4.82 1.91
C THR A 202 -5.39 6.08 1.54
N LYS A 203 -4.10 5.97 1.22
CA LYS A 203 -3.27 7.10 0.77
C LYS A 203 -3.75 7.65 -0.58
N SER A 204 -3.96 6.76 -1.58
CA SER A 204 -4.43 7.18 -2.91
C SER A 204 -5.83 7.78 -2.85
N TYR A 205 -6.74 7.14 -2.11
CA TYR A 205 -8.10 7.64 -1.93
C TYR A 205 -8.14 9.00 -1.23
N ALA A 206 -7.36 9.19 -0.17
CA ALA A 206 -7.26 10.48 0.51
C ALA A 206 -6.69 11.58 -0.39
N LYS A 207 -5.71 11.26 -1.25
CA LYS A 207 -5.16 12.21 -2.23
C LYS A 207 -6.24 12.67 -3.21
N ILE A 208 -6.97 11.73 -3.82
CA ILE A 208 -8.06 12.04 -4.76
C ILE A 208 -9.10 12.94 -4.09
N LYS A 209 -9.51 12.62 -2.86
CA LYS A 209 -10.50 13.42 -2.12
C LYS A 209 -10.00 14.82 -1.79
N ALA A 210 -8.73 15.00 -1.50
CA ALA A 210 -8.15 16.33 -1.26
C ALA A 210 -8.13 17.18 -2.54
N GLU A 211 -7.87 16.55 -3.70
CA GLU A 211 -7.82 17.25 -5.00
C GLU A 211 -9.22 17.57 -5.54
N THR A 212 -10.22 16.78 -5.21
CA THR A 212 -11.62 16.99 -5.64
C THR A 212 -12.46 17.77 -4.62
N ALA A 213 -11.91 18.08 -3.45
CA ALA A 213 -12.59 18.92 -2.47
C ALA A 213 -12.85 20.31 -3.06
N PRO A 214 -14.07 20.87 -2.94
CA PRO A 214 -14.32 22.24 -3.36
C PRO A 214 -13.36 23.18 -2.63
N LEU A 215 -12.69 24.05 -3.37
CA LEU A 215 -11.97 25.15 -2.76
C LEU A 215 -12.97 25.94 -1.90
N LEU A 216 -12.73 25.97 -0.59
CA LEU A 216 -13.51 26.86 0.27
C LEU A 216 -13.39 28.28 -0.33
N PRO A 217 -14.48 29.05 -0.41
CA PRO A 217 -14.39 30.43 -0.85
C PRO A 217 -13.36 31.13 0.03
N ASP A 218 -12.47 31.84 -0.64
CA ASP A 218 -11.40 32.63 -0.01
C ASP A 218 -12.02 33.56 1.05
N ASP A 219 -11.74 33.27 2.31
CA ASP A 219 -12.09 34.13 3.46
C ASP A 219 -11.24 35.38 3.50
N SER A 220 -10.77 35.86 2.33
CA SER A 220 -10.15 37.18 2.24
C SER A 220 -11.14 38.22 2.72
N PRO A 221 -10.77 39.04 3.71
CA PRO A 221 -11.65 40.08 4.22
C PRO A 221 -12.06 40.99 3.07
N LEU A 222 -13.36 41.22 2.94
CA LEU A 222 -13.94 42.16 1.95
C LEU A 222 -13.13 43.46 1.94
N PRO A 223 -12.83 44.02 0.75
CA PRO A 223 -12.13 45.31 0.64
C PRO A 223 -12.89 46.33 1.46
N LYS A 224 -12.18 47.03 2.35
CA LYS A 224 -12.75 48.13 3.13
C LYS A 224 -13.41 49.12 2.20
N PRO A 225 -14.64 49.61 2.53
CA PRO A 225 -15.28 50.62 1.72
C PRO A 225 -14.38 51.84 1.65
N ALA A 226 -14.26 52.39 0.44
CA ALA A 226 -13.51 53.61 0.20
C ALA A 226 -14.02 54.73 1.12
N PRO A 227 -13.15 55.60 1.66
CA PRO A 227 -13.58 56.73 2.46
C PRO A 227 -14.43 57.65 1.61
N SER A 228 -15.67 57.87 2.05
CA SER A 228 -16.55 58.90 1.45
C SER A 228 -15.91 60.28 1.65
N GLY A 229 -15.30 60.78 0.59
CA GLY A 229 -14.84 62.17 0.58
C GLY A 229 -16.02 63.11 0.55
N PHE A 230 -15.99 64.01 1.49
CA PHE A 230 -16.76 65.27 1.45
C PHE A 230 -15.95 66.30 0.68
#